data_3b99740a07c60f9f13c4b5bb59356e40
#
_entry.id   3b99740a07c60f9f13c4b5bb59356e40
#
_cell.length_a   1.000
_cell.length_b   1.000
_cell.length_c   1.000
_cell.angle_alpha   90.00
_cell.angle_beta   90.00
_cell.angle_gamma   90.00
#
_symmetry.space_group_name_H-M   'P 1'
#
loop_
_entity.id
_entity.type
_entity.pdbx_description
1 polymer ?
#
loop_
_entity_poly.entity_id
_entity_poly.type
_entity_poly.pdbx_seq_one_letter_code
_entity_poly.pdbx_strand_id
1 'polypeptide(L)'
;MNKIYKAHIFYTKEQNRFEVLENGCVAVSADGHVKGVATDLAALADEEAEVIDFGDRLLIPAMNDLHVHASQYRNQGIAMDLELLPWL
;
A
#
# COMPACT_ATOMS: atom_id res chain seq x y z
N MET A 1 11.57 -1.65 17.01
CA MET A 1 10.19 -1.46 17.52
C MET A 1 9.20 -1.83 16.45
N ASN A 2 8.22 -2.63 16.78
CA ASN A 2 7.14 -2.96 15.86
C ASN A 2 6.19 -1.77 15.72
N LYS A 3 5.53 -1.65 14.60
CA LYS A 3 4.56 -0.59 14.35
C LYS A 3 3.24 -1.20 13.92
N ILE A 4 2.15 -0.61 14.36
CA ILE A 4 0.80 -0.97 13.91
C ILE A 4 0.18 0.26 13.27
N TYR A 5 -0.21 0.11 12.00
CA TYR A 5 -0.85 1.19 11.25
C TYR A 5 -2.34 0.93 11.18
N LYS A 6 -3.14 1.93 11.55
CA LYS A 6 -4.60 1.88 11.50
C LYS A 6 -5.09 2.74 10.34
N ALA A 7 -5.86 2.14 9.45
CA ALA A 7 -6.43 2.83 8.30
C ALA A 7 -7.50 1.97 7.65
N HIS A 8 -8.14 2.48 6.60
CA HIS A 8 -8.91 1.63 5.70
C HIS A 8 -7.93 0.92 4.79
N ILE A 9 -7.90 -0.40 4.81
CA ILE A 9 -6.89 -1.21 4.13
C ILE A 9 -7.51 -1.90 2.92
N PHE A 10 -6.83 -1.78 1.79
CA PHE A 10 -7.25 -2.39 0.53
C PHE A 10 -6.05 -3.10 -0.08
N TYR A 11 -6.11 -4.42 -0.23
CA TYR A 11 -5.01 -5.21 -0.76
C TYR A 11 -5.52 -6.48 -1.43
N THR A 12 -4.63 -7.29 -2.00
CA THR A 12 -4.96 -8.56 -2.62
C THR A 12 -4.10 -9.68 -2.05
N LYS A 13 -4.71 -10.81 -1.75
CA LYS A 13 -4.01 -12.05 -1.39
C LYS A 13 -3.90 -12.98 -2.60
N GLU A 14 -4.88 -12.94 -3.47
CA GLU A 14 -4.99 -13.81 -4.63
C GLU A 14 -5.30 -12.97 -5.87
N GLN A 15 -4.95 -13.50 -7.03
CA GLN A 15 -5.30 -12.89 -8.30
C GLN A 15 -6.84 -12.77 -8.42
N ASN A 16 -7.30 -11.61 -8.88
CA ASN A 16 -8.71 -11.30 -9.09
C ASN A 16 -9.56 -11.23 -7.82
N ARG A 17 -8.94 -11.10 -6.65
CA ARG A 17 -9.68 -10.96 -5.41
C ARG A 17 -9.11 -9.83 -4.56
N PHE A 18 -9.96 -8.87 -4.21
CA PHE A 18 -9.60 -7.77 -3.33
C PHE A 18 -10.04 -8.06 -1.90
N GLU A 19 -9.17 -7.72 -0.96
CA GLU A 19 -9.50 -7.68 0.46
C GLU A 19 -9.66 -6.22 0.86
N VAL A 20 -10.80 -5.88 1.48
CA VAL A 20 -11.10 -4.53 1.95
C VAL A 20 -11.40 -4.60 3.43
N LEU A 21 -10.60 -3.89 4.23
CA LEU A 21 -10.78 -3.81 5.67
C LEU A 21 -11.09 -2.36 6.05
N GLU A 22 -12.34 -2.08 6.38
CA GLU A 22 -12.70 -0.79 6.94
C GLU A 22 -12.19 -0.70 8.37
N ASN A 23 -11.46 0.37 8.69
CA ASN A 23 -10.84 0.55 10.00
C ASN A 23 -9.96 -0.64 10.40
N GLY A 24 -9.15 -1.12 9.45
CA GLY A 24 -8.25 -2.24 9.68
C GLY A 24 -6.93 -1.84 10.31
N CYS A 25 -6.13 -2.84 10.61
CA CYS A 25 -4.80 -2.67 11.17
C CYS A 25 -3.80 -3.55 10.44
N VAL A 26 -2.58 -3.03 10.25
CA VAL A 26 -1.46 -3.81 9.72
C VAL A 26 -0.28 -3.68 10.68
N ALA A 27 0.31 -4.81 11.05
CA ALA A 27 1.48 -4.86 11.92
C ALA A 27 2.74 -5.03 11.07
N VAL A 28 3.73 -4.20 11.34
CA VAL A 28 5.02 -4.20 10.64
C VAL A 28 6.12 -4.35 11.68
N SER A 29 7.04 -5.28 11.45
CA SER A 29 8.17 -5.50 12.33
C SER A 29 9.22 -4.39 12.18
N ALA A 30 10.16 -4.34 13.13
CA ALA A 30 11.23 -3.34 13.12
C ALA A 30 12.11 -3.41 11.87
N ASP A 31 12.21 -4.57 11.25
CA ASP A 31 12.98 -4.77 10.01
C ASP A 31 12.17 -4.54 8.73
N GLY A 32 10.92 -4.08 8.85
CA GLY A 32 10.10 -3.69 7.71
C GLY A 32 9.21 -4.78 7.11
N HIS A 33 9.12 -5.92 7.75
CA HIS A 33 8.25 -7.01 7.27
C HIS A 33 6.84 -6.87 7.82
N VAL A 34 5.83 -7.13 6.98
CA VAL A 34 4.43 -7.18 7.40
C VAL A 34 4.21 -8.46 8.19
N LYS A 35 3.79 -8.32 9.44
CA LYS A 35 3.54 -9.46 10.33
C LYS A 35 2.11 -9.96 10.26
N GLY A 36 1.17 -9.09 9.97
CA GLY A 36 -0.23 -9.48 9.87
C GLY A 36 -1.13 -8.30 9.57
N VAL A 37 -2.33 -8.62 9.12
CA VAL A 37 -3.39 -7.67 8.83
C VAL A 37 -4.66 -8.16 9.52
N ALA A 38 -5.36 -7.29 10.22
CA ALA A 38 -6.57 -7.66 10.94
C ALA A 38 -7.57 -6.51 10.97
N THR A 39 -8.82 -6.84 11.27
CA THR A 39 -9.88 -5.84 11.45
C THR A 39 -9.92 -5.29 12.86
N ASP A 40 -9.24 -5.93 13.81
CA ASP A 40 -9.25 -5.56 15.21
C ASP A 40 -7.83 -5.37 15.72
N LEU A 41 -7.58 -4.22 16.31
CA LEU A 41 -6.28 -3.90 16.91
C LEU A 41 -5.89 -4.96 17.97
N ALA A 42 -6.82 -5.50 18.72
CA ALA A 42 -6.53 -6.48 19.75
C ALA A 42 -5.92 -7.77 19.17
N ALA A 43 -6.26 -8.13 17.93
CA ALA A 43 -5.72 -9.32 17.27
C ALA A 43 -4.23 -9.19 16.93
N LEU A 44 -3.74 -7.95 16.83
CA LEU A 44 -2.33 -7.64 16.52
C LEU A 44 -1.61 -6.99 17.69
N ALA A 45 -2.24 -6.91 18.85
CA ALA A 45 -1.71 -6.15 19.99
C ALA A 45 -0.34 -6.67 20.41
N ASP A 46 0.59 -5.74 20.51
CA ASP A 46 1.93 -5.94 21.06
C ASP A 46 2.17 -4.74 21.96
N GLU A 47 2.46 -4.97 23.24
CA GLU A 47 2.64 -3.91 24.23
C GLU A 47 3.78 -2.95 23.87
N GLU A 48 4.75 -3.43 23.08
CA GLU A 48 5.89 -2.64 22.64
C GLU A 48 5.67 -1.96 21.28
N ALA A 49 4.53 -2.20 20.63
CA ALA A 49 4.28 -1.65 19.32
C ALA A 49 3.82 -0.19 19.39
N GLU A 50 4.35 0.62 18.49
CA GLU A 50 3.85 1.97 18.24
C GLU A 50 2.63 1.90 17.33
N VAL A 51 1.54 2.53 17.75
CA VAL A 51 0.31 2.59 16.95
C VAL A 51 0.24 3.93 16.23
N ILE A 52 0.12 3.87 14.91
CA ILE A 52 0.00 5.05 14.06
C ILE A 52 -1.38 5.01 13.41
N ASP A 53 -2.23 5.97 13.77
CA ASP A 53 -3.61 6.04 13.30
C ASP A 53 -3.72 7.06 12.16
N PHE A 54 -4.01 6.57 10.96
CA PHE A 54 -4.21 7.43 9.79
C PHE A 54 -5.66 7.91 9.64
N GLY A 55 -6.56 7.51 10.53
CA GLY A 55 -7.96 7.91 10.46
C GLY A 55 -8.67 7.34 9.25
N ASP A 56 -9.29 8.22 8.46
CA ASP A 56 -10.07 7.81 7.29
C ASP A 56 -9.24 7.63 6.02
N ARG A 57 -7.93 7.64 6.13
CA ARG A 57 -7.06 7.46 4.97
C ARG A 57 -7.06 6.01 4.50
N LEU A 58 -6.78 5.84 3.22
CA LEU A 58 -6.65 4.53 2.59
C LEU A 58 -5.19 4.09 2.59
N LEU A 59 -4.95 2.89 3.09
CA LEU A 59 -3.64 2.26 3.08
C LEU A 59 -3.65 1.12 2.06
N ILE A 60 -2.74 1.19 1.10
CA ILE A 60 -2.61 0.20 0.04
C ILE A 60 -1.16 -0.27 -0.07
N PRO A 61 -0.90 -1.44 -0.68
CA PRO A 61 0.46 -1.84 -0.99
C PRO A 61 1.14 -0.83 -1.90
N ALA A 62 2.44 -0.65 -1.73
CA ALA A 62 3.22 0.22 -2.60
C ALA A 62 3.16 -0.28 -4.03
N MET A 63 3.13 0.66 -4.96
CA MET A 63 3.09 0.32 -6.37
C MET A 63 4.47 -0.12 -6.86
N ASN A 64 4.47 -1.14 -7.70
CA ASN A 64 5.68 -1.62 -8.35
C ASN A 64 5.55 -1.38 -9.85
N ASP A 65 6.50 -0.65 -10.42
CA ASP A 65 6.53 -0.39 -11.85
C ASP A 65 7.77 -1.06 -12.43
N LEU A 66 7.56 -2.16 -13.14
CA LEU A 66 8.64 -2.98 -13.68
C LEU A 66 9.21 -2.44 -14.98
N HIS A 67 8.58 -1.43 -15.58
CA HIS A 67 9.04 -0.76 -16.78
C HIS A 67 8.63 0.70 -16.72
N VAL A 68 9.57 1.57 -16.41
CA VAL A 68 9.29 2.99 -16.26
C VAL A 68 10.42 3.84 -16.85
N HIS A 69 10.03 4.96 -17.46
CA HIS A 69 10.97 5.99 -17.88
C HIS A 69 10.86 7.16 -16.90
N ALA A 70 11.73 7.18 -15.92
CA ALA A 70 11.66 8.17 -14.83
C ALA A 70 11.70 9.62 -15.33
N SER A 71 12.44 9.88 -16.41
CA SER A 71 12.50 11.20 -17.04
C SER A 71 11.17 11.65 -17.65
N GLN A 72 10.26 10.72 -17.91
CA GLN A 72 8.96 10.98 -18.52
C GLN A 72 7.81 10.92 -17.51
N TYR A 73 8.10 10.81 -16.23
CA TYR A 73 7.08 10.64 -15.20
C TYR A 73 5.98 11.71 -15.28
N ARG A 74 6.36 12.98 -15.48
CA ARG A 74 5.42 14.09 -15.58
C ARG A 74 4.58 14.08 -16.86
N ASN A 75 4.99 13.28 -17.85
CA ASN A 75 4.32 13.19 -19.15
C ASN A 75 3.45 11.95 -19.28
N GLN A 76 3.27 11.19 -18.21
CA GLN A 76 2.46 9.99 -18.27
C GLN A 76 1.02 10.32 -18.68
N GLY A 77 0.53 9.56 -19.65
CA GLY A 77 -0.81 9.75 -20.20
C GLY A 77 -0.92 10.84 -21.26
N ILE A 78 0.15 11.58 -21.53
CA ILE A 78 0.17 12.60 -22.58
C ILE A 78 0.61 11.95 -23.90
N ALA A 79 -0.06 12.31 -25.00
CA ALA A 79 0.26 11.83 -26.35
C ALA A 79 0.20 10.31 -26.51
N MET A 80 -0.73 9.67 -25.83
CA MET A 80 -0.92 8.22 -25.91
C MET A 80 -1.41 7.73 -27.28
N ASP A 81 -1.92 8.62 -28.09
CA ASP A 81 -2.35 8.35 -29.47
C ASP A 81 -1.23 8.44 -30.50
N LEU A 82 -0.02 8.83 -30.09
CA LEU A 82 1.13 8.93 -30.97
C LEU A 82 1.90 7.61 -31.07
N GLU A 83 2.62 7.44 -32.18
CA GLU A 83 3.57 6.34 -32.31
C GLU A 83 4.74 6.51 -31.34
N LEU A 84 5.50 5.44 -31.14
CA LEU A 84 6.53 5.40 -30.10
C LEU A 84 7.54 6.55 -30.19
N LEU A 85 8.11 6.82 -31.36
CA LEU A 85 9.14 7.85 -31.48
C LEU A 85 8.59 9.27 -31.22
N PRO A 86 7.45 9.69 -31.80
CA PRO A 86 6.86 10.98 -31.45
C PRO A 86 6.42 11.07 -29.98
N TRP A 87 6.02 9.94 -29.37
CA TRP A 87 5.58 9.92 -27.98
C TRP A 87 6.74 10.15 -26.99
N LEU A 88 7.92 9.62 -27.29
CA LEU A 88 9.08 9.78 -26.43
C LEU A 88 9.59 11.24 -26.47
#